data_c82e34f157ea0743d64009d9d96466c9
#
_entry.id   c82e34f157ea0743d64009d9d96466c9
#
_cell.length_a   1.000
_cell.length_b   1.000
_cell.length_c   1.000
_cell.angle_alpha   90.00
_cell.angle_beta   90.00
_cell.angle_gamma   90.00
#
_symmetry.space_group_name_H-M   'P 1'
#
loop_
_entity.id
_entity.type
_entity.pdbx_description
1 polymer ?
#
loop_
_entity_poly.entity_id
_entity_poly.type
_entity_poly.pdbx_seq_one_letter_code
_entity_poly.pdbx_strand_id
1 'polypeptide(L)'
;MNPKTKGIFEAAFAKWGFDSQVLVLAEEASELSASCVRFINHKTGSDKVAEEAADVEIMIEQLRHNGMGPMIDHEKNRKMNRLAQIVGVESQPVSPFGQPVLGLLAEVWEQLELVEALYRDINTSNRQAAARTRMAISLLMQAAQKMMREQQYAERMQAEVKNV
;
A
#
# COMPACT_ATOMS: atom_id res chain seq x y z
N MET A 1 -11.00 -10.54 0.57
CA MET A 1 -10.01 -11.62 0.90
C MET A 1 -10.74 -12.81 1.50
N ASN A 2 -10.33 -14.04 1.16
CA ASN A 2 -10.86 -15.28 1.73
C ASN A 2 -10.49 -15.36 3.23
N PRO A 3 -11.40 -15.81 4.15
CA PRO A 3 -11.11 -15.93 5.58
C PRO A 3 -9.88 -16.77 5.93
N LYS A 4 -9.62 -17.84 5.16
CA LYS A 4 -8.43 -18.67 5.32
C LYS A 4 -7.14 -17.90 5.03
N THR A 5 -7.11 -17.16 3.93
CA THR A 5 -5.96 -16.32 3.54
C THR A 5 -5.71 -15.23 4.58
N LYS A 6 -6.78 -14.61 5.10
CA LYS A 6 -6.70 -13.62 6.18
C LYS A 6 -6.00 -14.22 7.41
N GLY A 7 -6.44 -15.38 7.88
CA GLY A 7 -5.83 -16.04 9.04
C GLY A 7 -4.35 -16.40 8.84
N ILE A 8 -3.95 -16.77 7.61
CA ILE A 8 -2.55 -17.04 7.28
C ILE A 8 -1.72 -15.75 7.41
N PHE A 9 -2.20 -14.61 6.89
CA PHE A 9 -1.47 -13.34 6.95
C PHE A 9 -1.38 -12.79 8.38
N GLU A 10 -2.43 -12.96 9.18
CA GLU A 10 -2.40 -12.61 10.60
C GLU A 10 -1.36 -13.43 11.37
N ALA A 11 -1.31 -14.74 11.12
CA ALA A 11 -0.32 -15.61 11.74
C ALA A 11 1.12 -15.28 11.30
N ALA A 12 1.33 -14.99 10.02
CA ALA A 12 2.62 -14.57 9.48
C ALA A 12 3.08 -13.26 10.11
N PHE A 13 2.18 -12.28 10.21
CA PHE A 13 2.47 -11.00 10.85
C PHE A 13 2.80 -11.16 12.34
N ALA A 14 2.03 -11.96 13.06
CA ALA A 14 2.27 -12.25 14.47
C ALA A 14 3.63 -12.92 14.70
N LYS A 15 4.03 -13.81 13.81
CA LYS A 15 5.27 -14.59 13.94
C LYS A 15 6.52 -13.78 13.59
N TRP A 16 6.50 -13.00 12.51
CA TRP A 16 7.71 -12.37 11.96
C TRP A 16 7.73 -10.84 12.06
N GLY A 17 6.57 -10.22 12.19
CA GLY A 17 6.42 -8.76 12.26
C GLY A 17 6.54 -8.08 10.89
N PHE A 18 6.24 -6.78 10.88
CA PHE A 18 6.16 -5.97 9.67
C PHE A 18 7.52 -5.82 8.96
N ASP A 19 8.56 -5.48 9.72
CA ASP A 19 9.89 -5.20 9.14
C ASP A 19 10.44 -6.42 8.39
N SER A 20 10.25 -7.63 8.96
CA SER A 20 10.67 -8.87 8.31
C SER A 20 9.91 -9.14 7.02
N GLN A 21 8.61 -8.86 6.98
CA GLN A 21 7.82 -9.02 5.76
C GLN A 21 8.24 -8.04 4.65
N VAL A 22 8.63 -6.81 5.01
CA VAL A 22 9.18 -5.85 4.03
C VAL A 22 10.53 -6.33 3.50
N LEU A 23 11.38 -6.93 4.34
CA LEU A 23 12.65 -7.49 3.89
C LEU A 23 12.45 -8.69 2.96
N VAL A 24 11.52 -9.60 3.27
CA VAL A 24 11.18 -10.73 2.39
C VAL A 24 10.64 -10.22 1.05
N LEU A 25 9.76 -9.20 1.03
CA LEU A 25 9.33 -8.61 -0.24
C LEU A 25 10.51 -8.09 -1.08
N ALA A 26 11.53 -7.50 -0.46
CA ALA A 26 12.71 -7.03 -1.19
C ALA A 26 13.54 -8.20 -1.75
N GLU A 27 13.61 -9.33 -1.03
CA GLU A 27 14.24 -10.57 -1.47
C GLU A 27 13.51 -11.15 -2.69
N GLU A 28 12.19 -11.40 -2.58
CA GLU A 28 11.36 -11.95 -3.66
C GLU A 28 11.36 -11.05 -4.91
N ALA A 29 11.32 -9.73 -4.74
CA ALA A 29 11.42 -8.80 -5.87
C ALA A 29 12.78 -8.90 -6.60
N SER A 30 13.85 -9.19 -5.85
CA SER A 30 15.19 -9.40 -6.44
C SER A 30 15.26 -10.72 -7.19
N GLU A 31 14.64 -11.79 -6.69
CA GLU A 31 14.54 -13.08 -7.33
C GLU A 31 13.70 -13.03 -8.60
N LEU A 32 12.55 -12.35 -8.55
CA LEU A 32 11.72 -12.07 -9.73
C LEU A 32 12.52 -11.31 -10.80
N SER A 33 13.25 -10.28 -10.42
CA SER A 33 14.08 -9.51 -11.35
C SER A 33 15.13 -10.39 -12.04
N ALA A 34 15.82 -11.24 -11.28
CA ALA A 34 16.81 -12.18 -11.82
C ALA A 34 16.17 -13.23 -12.73
N SER A 35 14.99 -13.74 -12.36
CA SER A 35 14.22 -14.71 -13.15
C SER A 35 13.77 -14.13 -14.50
N CYS A 36 13.27 -12.89 -14.50
CA CYS A 36 12.90 -12.18 -15.73
C CYS A 36 14.10 -12.04 -16.69
N VAL A 37 15.26 -11.64 -16.18
CA VAL A 37 16.48 -11.50 -16.99
C VAL A 37 16.92 -12.86 -17.57
N ARG A 38 16.87 -13.93 -16.78
CA ARG A 38 17.20 -15.29 -17.25
C ARG A 38 16.20 -15.77 -18.30
N PHE A 39 14.92 -15.49 -18.15
CA PHE A 39 13.88 -15.84 -19.10
C PHE A 39 14.11 -15.16 -20.46
N ILE A 40 14.33 -13.85 -20.48
CA ILE A 40 14.63 -13.12 -21.73
C ILE A 40 15.90 -13.64 -22.42
N ASN A 41 16.88 -14.10 -21.64
CA ASN A 41 18.10 -14.70 -22.17
C ASN A 41 17.97 -16.21 -22.46
N HIS A 42 16.76 -16.77 -22.49
CA HIS A 42 16.48 -18.19 -22.77
C HIS A 42 17.20 -19.18 -21.83
N LYS A 43 17.47 -18.77 -20.58
CA LYS A 43 18.15 -19.59 -19.57
C LYS A 43 17.22 -20.26 -18.58
N THR A 44 15.95 -19.90 -18.58
CA THR A 44 14.89 -20.49 -17.74
C THR A 44 13.54 -20.40 -18.44
N GLY A 45 12.57 -21.19 -17.97
CA GLY A 45 11.19 -21.16 -18.46
C GLY A 45 10.34 -20.05 -17.83
N SER A 46 9.16 -19.81 -18.39
CA SER A 46 8.18 -18.87 -17.87
C SER A 46 7.59 -19.31 -16.52
N ASP A 47 7.64 -20.60 -16.21
CA ASP A 47 7.23 -21.19 -14.94
C ASP A 47 8.00 -20.59 -13.77
N LYS A 48 9.32 -20.40 -13.93
CA LYS A 48 10.15 -19.75 -12.90
C LYS A 48 9.79 -18.27 -12.70
N VAL A 49 9.48 -17.55 -13.77
CA VAL A 49 9.01 -16.15 -13.64
C VAL A 49 7.66 -16.11 -12.93
N ALA A 50 6.78 -17.07 -13.21
CA ALA A 50 5.47 -17.13 -12.56
C ALA A 50 5.57 -17.49 -11.07
N GLU A 51 6.50 -18.37 -10.69
CA GLU A 51 6.80 -18.73 -9.30
C GLU A 51 7.21 -17.49 -8.51
N GLU A 52 8.24 -16.78 -8.92
CA GLU A 52 8.75 -15.59 -8.23
C GLU A 52 7.73 -14.43 -8.26
N ALA A 53 6.95 -14.31 -9.32
CA ALA A 53 5.87 -13.32 -9.38
C ALA A 53 4.76 -13.61 -8.34
N ALA A 54 4.45 -14.89 -8.10
CA ALA A 54 3.49 -15.28 -7.09
C ALA A 54 3.98 -14.97 -5.67
N ASP A 55 5.27 -15.16 -5.38
CA ASP A 55 5.87 -14.84 -4.10
C ASP A 55 5.82 -13.33 -3.83
N VAL A 56 6.17 -12.51 -4.82
CA VAL A 56 6.02 -11.04 -4.74
C VAL A 56 4.56 -10.64 -4.51
N GLU A 57 3.60 -11.26 -5.21
CA GLU A 57 2.17 -10.95 -5.07
C GLU A 57 1.68 -11.29 -3.68
N ILE A 58 2.05 -12.45 -3.12
CA ILE A 58 1.73 -12.84 -1.74
C ILE A 58 2.27 -11.82 -0.74
N MET A 59 3.49 -11.37 -0.89
CA MET A 59 4.10 -10.37 0.00
C MET A 59 3.42 -9.01 -0.10
N ILE A 60 3.04 -8.58 -1.31
CA ILE A 60 2.25 -7.35 -1.50
C ILE A 60 0.88 -7.48 -0.83
N GLU A 61 0.20 -8.62 -0.96
CA GLU A 61 -1.08 -8.86 -0.29
C GLU A 61 -0.96 -8.85 1.24
N GLN A 62 0.13 -9.39 1.79
CA GLN A 62 0.42 -9.28 3.22
C GLN A 62 0.60 -7.84 3.67
N LEU A 63 1.34 -7.02 2.91
CA LEU A 63 1.47 -5.59 3.21
C LEU A 63 0.13 -4.85 3.14
N ARG A 64 -0.71 -5.20 2.15
CA ARG A 64 -2.08 -4.66 2.05
C ARG A 64 -2.90 -4.99 3.28
N HIS A 65 -2.87 -6.25 3.70
CA HIS A 65 -3.57 -6.71 4.90
C HIS A 65 -3.05 -6.01 6.17
N ASN A 66 -1.77 -5.70 6.21
CA ASN A 66 -1.11 -5.05 7.33
C ASN A 66 -1.24 -3.50 7.32
N GLY A 67 -2.19 -2.95 6.55
CA GLY A 67 -2.59 -1.55 6.56
C GLY A 67 -1.99 -0.67 5.45
N MET A 68 -1.17 -1.22 4.54
CA MET A 68 -0.66 -0.47 3.38
C MET A 68 -1.61 -0.49 2.18
N GLY A 69 -2.72 -1.23 2.24
CA GLY A 69 -3.65 -1.43 1.12
C GLY A 69 -4.01 -0.14 0.41
N PRO A 70 -4.57 0.86 1.09
CA PRO A 70 -5.01 2.11 0.48
C PRO A 70 -3.89 2.93 -0.14
N MET A 71 -2.70 2.94 0.47
CA MET A 71 -1.54 3.62 -0.12
C MET A 71 -1.10 2.94 -1.42
N ILE A 72 -1.09 1.60 -1.43
CA ILE A 72 -0.77 0.82 -2.61
C ILE A 72 -1.81 1.05 -3.70
N ASP A 73 -3.11 1.07 -3.37
CA ASP A 73 -4.19 1.31 -4.32
C ASP A 73 -4.14 2.71 -4.93
N HIS A 74 -3.87 3.71 -4.10
CA HIS A 74 -3.67 5.07 -4.58
C HIS A 74 -2.53 5.15 -5.61
N GLU A 75 -1.36 4.62 -5.28
CA GLU A 75 -0.21 4.64 -6.18
C GLU A 75 -0.44 3.79 -7.44
N LYS A 76 -1.11 2.64 -7.29
CA LYS A 76 -1.49 1.79 -8.42
C LYS A 76 -2.39 2.55 -9.39
N ASN A 77 -3.45 3.22 -8.89
CA ASN A 77 -4.36 4.00 -9.72
C ASN A 77 -3.63 5.15 -10.44
N ARG A 78 -2.75 5.87 -9.73
CA ARG A 78 -1.93 6.92 -10.33
C ARG A 78 -1.04 6.38 -11.47
N LYS A 79 -0.39 5.24 -11.26
CA LYS A 79 0.47 4.61 -12.25
C LYS A 79 -0.32 4.04 -13.43
N MET A 80 -1.50 3.46 -13.19
CA MET A 80 -2.39 2.96 -14.23
C MET A 80 -2.88 4.08 -15.16
N ASN A 81 -3.24 5.24 -14.62
CA ASN A 81 -3.62 6.38 -15.42
C ASN A 81 -2.46 6.92 -16.29
N ARG A 82 -1.25 6.95 -15.75
CA ARG A 82 -0.06 7.28 -16.53
C ARG A 82 0.16 6.26 -17.66
N LEU A 83 0.00 4.98 -17.38
CA LEU A 83 0.11 3.94 -18.39
C LEU A 83 -0.95 4.10 -19.49
N ALA A 84 -2.20 4.35 -19.11
CA ALA A 84 -3.29 4.61 -20.07
C ALA A 84 -2.95 5.75 -21.02
N GLN A 85 -2.41 6.87 -20.52
CA GLN A 85 -1.94 7.99 -21.34
C GLN A 85 -0.82 7.57 -22.31
N ILE A 86 0.14 6.76 -21.86
CA ILE A 86 1.26 6.30 -22.70
C ILE A 86 0.76 5.40 -23.84
N VAL A 87 -0.21 4.54 -23.58
CA VAL A 87 -0.75 3.60 -24.59
C VAL A 87 -1.94 4.16 -25.38
N GLY A 88 -2.32 5.41 -25.14
CA GLY A 88 -3.41 6.09 -25.87
C GLY A 88 -4.82 5.58 -25.55
N VAL A 89 -5.01 5.00 -24.35
CA VAL A 89 -6.31 4.57 -23.85
C VAL A 89 -6.90 5.66 -22.95
N GLU A 90 -8.21 5.90 -23.06
CA GLU A 90 -8.91 6.87 -22.23
C GLU A 90 -8.74 6.50 -20.76
N SER A 91 -8.14 7.39 -19.96
CA SER A 91 -7.94 7.17 -18.54
C SER A 91 -9.17 7.61 -17.75
N GLN A 92 -9.50 6.87 -16.70
CA GLN A 92 -10.50 7.33 -15.73
C GLN A 92 -10.03 8.64 -15.10
N PRO A 93 -10.92 9.64 -14.92
CA PRO A 93 -10.54 10.87 -14.23
C PRO A 93 -10.08 10.54 -12.81
N VAL A 94 -8.80 10.73 -12.56
CA VAL A 94 -8.26 10.65 -11.19
C VAL A 94 -8.66 11.94 -10.52
N SER A 95 -9.31 11.85 -9.38
CA SER A 95 -9.39 13.01 -8.49
C SER A 95 -7.97 13.55 -8.30
N PRO A 96 -7.71 14.83 -8.58
CA PRO A 96 -6.37 15.42 -8.41
C PRO A 96 -5.85 15.27 -6.97
N PHE A 97 -6.72 14.86 -6.08
CA PHE A 97 -6.45 14.71 -4.65
C PHE A 97 -6.34 13.23 -4.20
N GLY A 98 -6.52 12.25 -5.09
CA GLY A 98 -6.46 10.81 -4.74
C GLY A 98 -7.62 10.37 -3.85
N GLN A 99 -7.33 9.50 -2.87
CA GLN A 99 -8.34 9.00 -1.95
C GLN A 99 -8.95 10.12 -1.10
N PRO A 100 -10.27 10.13 -0.85
CA PRO A 100 -10.91 11.11 0.03
C PRO A 100 -10.28 11.15 1.41
N VAL A 101 -10.15 12.35 2.00
CA VAL A 101 -9.59 12.51 3.36
C VAL A 101 -10.31 11.65 4.38
N LEU A 102 -11.65 11.54 4.26
CA LEU A 102 -12.45 10.69 5.14
C LEU A 102 -12.07 9.21 5.05
N GLY A 103 -11.71 8.71 3.86
CA GLY A 103 -11.22 7.34 3.69
C GLY A 103 -9.89 7.13 4.43
N LEU A 104 -8.94 8.06 4.29
CA LEU A 104 -7.68 8.00 5.03
C LEU A 104 -7.88 8.04 6.55
N LEU A 105 -8.82 8.86 7.03
CA LEU A 105 -9.14 8.94 8.47
C LEU A 105 -9.82 7.66 8.98
N ALA A 106 -10.69 7.03 8.19
CA ALA A 106 -11.31 5.75 8.55
C ALA A 106 -10.25 4.66 8.74
N GLU A 107 -9.25 4.62 7.87
CA GLU A 107 -8.13 3.67 7.99
C GLU A 107 -7.24 3.95 9.20
N VAL A 108 -7.03 5.21 9.54
CA VAL A 108 -6.34 5.57 10.81
C VAL A 108 -7.07 4.95 11.99
N TRP A 109 -8.40 5.04 12.04
CA TRP A 109 -9.21 4.44 13.10
C TRP A 109 -9.02 2.92 13.16
N GLU A 110 -9.07 2.24 12.02
CA GLU A 110 -8.85 0.80 11.95
C GLU A 110 -7.46 0.41 12.48
N GLN A 111 -6.42 1.15 12.13
CA GLN A 111 -5.07 0.89 12.65
C GLN A 111 -4.98 1.14 14.16
N LEU A 112 -5.65 2.16 14.69
CA LEU A 112 -5.65 2.45 16.12
C LEU A 112 -6.41 1.39 16.92
N GLU A 113 -7.53 0.87 16.42
CA GLU A 113 -8.26 -0.25 17.03
C GLU A 113 -7.37 -1.51 17.10
N LEU A 114 -6.62 -1.80 16.03
CA LEU A 114 -5.66 -2.90 16.01
C LEU A 114 -4.52 -2.69 17.03
N VAL A 115 -4.00 -1.47 17.16
CA VAL A 115 -3.00 -1.12 18.19
C VAL A 115 -3.56 -1.36 19.59
N GLU A 116 -4.79 -0.93 19.85
CA GLU A 116 -5.43 -1.11 21.14
C GLU A 116 -5.63 -2.62 21.47
N ALA A 117 -6.11 -3.40 20.50
CA ALA A 117 -6.26 -4.84 20.64
C ALA A 117 -4.93 -5.53 20.96
N LEU A 118 -3.85 -5.16 20.25
CA LEU A 118 -2.52 -5.69 20.46
C LEU A 118 -1.96 -5.30 21.85
N TYR A 119 -2.26 -4.10 22.33
CA TYR A 119 -1.77 -3.64 23.63
C TYR A 119 -2.47 -4.32 24.81
N ARG A 120 -3.69 -4.80 24.62
CA ARG A 120 -4.46 -5.57 25.62
C ARG A 120 -4.04 -7.02 25.69
N ASP A 121 -3.36 -7.55 24.67
CA ASP A 121 -2.85 -8.93 24.65
C ASP A 121 -1.48 -8.98 25.29
N ILE A 122 -1.40 -9.60 26.48
CA ILE A 122 -0.18 -9.75 27.29
C ILE A 122 0.94 -10.50 26.53
N ASN A 123 0.59 -11.29 25.53
CA ASN A 123 1.52 -12.10 24.74
C ASN A 123 2.06 -11.37 23.48
N THR A 124 1.56 -10.18 23.20
CA THR A 124 1.93 -9.45 21.98
C THR A 124 3.20 -8.63 22.21
N SER A 125 4.13 -8.73 21.28
CA SER A 125 5.36 -7.94 21.36
C SER A 125 5.07 -6.45 21.12
N ASN A 126 5.64 -5.58 21.97
CA ASN A 126 5.59 -4.12 21.81
C ASN A 126 6.05 -3.66 20.40
N ARG A 127 6.84 -4.49 19.70
CA ARG A 127 7.30 -4.24 18.34
C ARG A 127 6.15 -4.23 17.32
N GLN A 128 5.17 -5.12 17.46
CA GLN A 128 4.01 -5.17 16.57
C GLN A 128 3.09 -3.95 16.77
N ALA A 129 2.82 -3.61 18.04
CA ALA A 129 2.06 -2.40 18.38
C ALA A 129 2.75 -1.14 17.84
N ALA A 130 4.07 -1.02 17.99
CA ALA A 130 4.84 0.09 17.46
C ALA A 130 4.83 0.17 15.92
N ALA A 131 4.84 -0.97 15.22
CA ALA A 131 4.70 -0.99 13.75
C ALA A 131 3.34 -0.45 13.31
N ARG A 132 2.25 -0.90 13.92
CA ARG A 132 0.89 -0.40 13.64
C ARG A 132 0.73 1.08 13.96
N THR A 133 1.29 1.54 15.06
CA THR A 133 1.29 2.97 15.43
C THR A 133 2.01 3.81 14.38
N ARG A 134 3.17 3.37 13.88
CA ARG A 134 3.88 4.06 12.78
C ARG A 134 3.04 4.15 11.52
N MET A 135 2.27 3.10 11.19
CA MET A 135 1.36 3.13 10.04
C MET A 135 0.23 4.13 10.23
N ALA A 136 -0.42 4.15 11.40
CA ALA A 136 -1.45 5.12 11.73
C ALA A 136 -0.93 6.56 11.62
N ILE A 137 0.28 6.83 12.11
CA ILE A 137 0.94 8.14 12.00
C ILE A 137 1.19 8.51 10.54
N SER A 138 1.66 7.57 9.71
CA SER A 138 1.89 7.81 8.28
C SER A 138 0.60 8.17 7.55
N LEU A 139 -0.50 7.48 7.83
CA LEU A 139 -1.82 7.78 7.26
C LEU A 139 -2.34 9.15 7.71
N LEU A 140 -2.16 9.51 8.99
CA LEU A 140 -2.51 10.85 9.51
C LEU A 140 -1.72 11.95 8.81
N MET A 141 -0.44 11.76 8.59
CA MET A 141 0.39 12.73 7.88
C MET A 141 -0.06 12.90 6.43
N GLN A 142 -0.43 11.82 5.75
CA GLN A 142 -0.98 11.88 4.39
C GLN A 142 -2.33 12.61 4.36
N ALA A 143 -3.22 12.34 5.31
CA ALA A 143 -4.50 13.05 5.42
C ALA A 143 -4.29 14.54 5.64
N ALA A 144 -3.38 14.93 6.54
CA ALA A 144 -3.06 16.32 6.80
C ALA A 144 -2.47 17.03 5.56
N GLN A 145 -1.51 16.42 4.88
CA GLN A 145 -0.93 16.97 3.65
C GLN A 145 -1.98 17.14 2.55
N LYS A 146 -2.92 16.21 2.46
CA LYS A 146 -4.01 16.28 1.50
C LYS A 146 -4.97 17.43 1.81
N MET A 147 -5.40 17.57 3.07
CA MET A 147 -6.24 18.70 3.48
C MET A 147 -5.58 20.05 3.13
N MET A 148 -4.28 20.20 3.39
CA MET A 148 -3.55 21.41 3.03
C MET A 148 -3.55 21.68 1.52
N ARG A 149 -3.38 20.64 0.68
CA ARG A 149 -3.40 20.78 -0.78
C ARG A 149 -4.80 21.16 -1.28
N GLU A 150 -5.83 20.53 -0.75
CA GLU A 150 -7.24 20.84 -1.09
C GLU A 150 -7.58 22.29 -0.73
N GLN A 151 -7.15 22.75 0.44
CA GLN A 151 -7.32 24.14 0.85
C GLN A 151 -6.60 25.11 -0.08
N GLN A 152 -5.32 24.89 -0.36
CA GLN A 152 -4.55 25.73 -1.27
C GLN A 152 -5.14 25.78 -2.68
N TYR A 153 -5.66 24.67 -3.17
CA TYR A 153 -6.35 24.63 -4.46
C TYR A 153 -7.64 25.45 -4.43
N ALA A 154 -8.45 25.29 -3.40
CA ALA A 154 -9.69 26.06 -3.24
C ALA A 154 -9.42 27.57 -3.16
N GLU A 155 -8.37 27.98 -2.45
CA GLU A 155 -7.95 29.38 -2.35
C GLU A 155 -7.50 29.96 -3.72
N ARG A 156 -6.76 29.19 -4.52
CA ARG A 156 -6.35 29.58 -5.89
C ARG A 156 -7.56 29.76 -6.81
N MET A 157 -8.47 28.79 -6.80
CA MET A 157 -9.68 28.84 -7.63
C MET A 157 -10.57 30.05 -7.27
N GLN A 158 -10.67 30.38 -5.96
CA GLN A 158 -11.39 31.58 -5.51
C GLN A 158 -10.71 32.88 -5.93
N ALA A 159 -9.38 32.91 -5.95
CA ALA A 159 -8.63 34.07 -6.41
C ALA A 159 -8.78 34.29 -7.92
N GLU A 160 -8.78 33.22 -8.73
CA GLU A 160 -9.01 33.29 -10.17
C GLU A 160 -10.40 33.84 -10.51
N VAL A 161 -11.44 33.37 -9.81
CA VAL A 161 -12.82 33.87 -9.99
C VAL A 161 -12.99 35.34 -9.65
N LYS A 162 -12.22 35.85 -8.69
CA LYS A 162 -12.29 37.28 -8.31
C LYS A 162 -11.56 38.22 -9.27
N ASN A 163 -10.71 37.69 -10.14
CA ASN A 163 -9.92 38.47 -11.09
C ASN A 163 -10.53 38.49 -12.51
N VAL A 164 -11.73 37.90 -12.70
CA VAL A 164 -12.56 37.94 -13.89
C VAL A 164 -13.74 38.90 -13.66
#